data_7c4cbeb7b211ad6de4c67ac5b349ac2c
#
_entry.id   7c4cbeb7b211ad6de4c67ac5b349ac2c
#
_cell.length_a   1.000
_cell.length_b   1.000
_cell.length_c   1.000
_cell.angle_alpha   90.00
_cell.angle_beta   90.00
_cell.angle_gamma   90.00
#
_symmetry.space_group_name_H-M   'P 1'
#
loop_
_entity.id
_entity.type
_entity.pdbx_description
1 polymer ?
#
loop_
_entity_poly.entity_id
_entity_poly.type
_entity_poly.pdbx_seq_one_letter_code
_entity_poly.pdbx_strand_id
1 'polypeptide(L)'
;MSIKIEKIDHIGIAVKNLEEKLALWETVFGVKAEKIEDLPERGVKLACLKFPHSPTVELVSPLNDQAAVAKFLAERGEGIHHFCFNVENIESAFEELKKKGVQFVQDKPYQGAGGSRIVFIHPRSLGGVLIELKEDRPKK
;
A
#
# COMPACT_ATOMS: atom_id res chain seq x y z
N MET A 1 8.20 -2.89 24.60
CA MET A 1 9.01 -3.27 23.43
C MET A 1 8.49 -2.58 22.19
N SER A 2 9.36 -2.00 21.41
CA SER A 2 8.92 -1.32 20.20
C SER A 2 8.95 -2.27 19.01
N ILE A 3 8.08 -2.02 18.05
CA ILE A 3 8.12 -2.77 16.79
C ILE A 3 9.32 -2.27 16.00
N LYS A 4 9.81 -3.12 15.10
CA LYS A 4 10.97 -2.79 14.27
C LYS A 4 10.52 -2.45 12.87
N ILE A 5 10.56 -1.18 12.53
CA ILE A 5 10.27 -0.68 11.19
C ILE A 5 11.60 -0.57 10.45
N GLU A 6 11.67 -1.23 9.30
CA GLU A 6 12.92 -1.31 8.56
C GLU A 6 13.08 -0.18 7.56
N LYS A 7 11.99 0.18 6.88
CA LYS A 7 12.04 1.21 5.84
C LYS A 7 10.63 1.55 5.38
N ILE A 8 10.52 2.62 4.63
CA ILE A 8 9.32 2.89 3.84
C ILE A 8 9.40 2.04 2.59
N ASP A 9 8.48 1.10 2.43
CA ASP A 9 8.48 0.21 1.27
C ASP A 9 7.98 0.92 0.03
N HIS A 10 6.83 1.57 0.14
CA HIS A 10 6.25 2.28 -0.99
C HIS A 10 5.28 3.36 -0.55
N ILE A 11 4.97 4.23 -1.50
CA ILE A 11 3.95 5.25 -1.36
C ILE A 11 2.89 4.92 -2.39
N GLY A 12 1.65 4.73 -1.94
CA GLY A 12 0.54 4.39 -2.82
C GLY A 12 -0.23 5.64 -3.24
N ILE A 13 -0.42 5.79 -4.53
CA ILE A 13 -1.17 6.90 -5.11
C ILE A 13 -2.39 6.35 -5.82
N ALA A 14 -3.57 6.83 -5.43
CA ALA A 14 -4.83 6.40 -6.04
C ALA A 14 -5.06 7.15 -7.33
N VAL A 15 -5.33 6.41 -8.41
CA VAL A 15 -5.55 6.99 -9.73
C VAL A 15 -6.79 6.34 -10.35
N LYS A 16 -7.50 7.10 -11.19
CA LYS A 16 -8.71 6.60 -11.83
C LYS A 16 -8.40 5.71 -13.02
N ASN A 17 -7.43 6.10 -13.83
CA ASN A 17 -7.05 5.38 -15.03
C ASN A 17 -5.56 5.10 -14.99
N LEU A 18 -5.20 3.83 -14.77
CA LEU A 18 -3.81 3.46 -14.56
C LEU A 18 -2.96 3.73 -15.79
N GLU A 19 -3.42 3.31 -16.97
CA GLU A 19 -2.65 3.46 -18.20
C GLU A 19 -2.36 4.92 -18.53
N GLU A 20 -3.35 5.77 -18.33
CA GLU A 20 -3.20 7.21 -18.58
C GLU A 20 -2.17 7.82 -17.64
N LYS A 21 -2.21 7.45 -16.36
CA LYS A 21 -1.28 7.99 -15.39
C LYS A 21 0.13 7.44 -15.57
N LEU A 22 0.26 6.19 -15.99
CA LEU A 22 1.57 5.63 -16.30
C LEU A 22 2.22 6.39 -17.45
N ALA A 23 1.43 6.71 -18.48
CA ALA A 23 1.93 7.50 -19.60
C ALA A 23 2.38 8.88 -19.15
N LEU A 24 1.63 9.51 -18.25
CA LEU A 24 1.95 10.82 -17.71
C LEU A 24 3.26 10.77 -16.91
N TRP A 25 3.41 9.79 -16.03
CA TRP A 25 4.62 9.66 -15.22
C TRP A 25 5.84 9.39 -16.08
N GLU A 26 5.67 8.60 -17.15
CA GLU A 26 6.76 8.36 -18.09
C GLU A 26 7.16 9.66 -18.81
N THR A 27 6.17 10.44 -19.23
CA THR A 27 6.44 11.72 -19.91
C THR A 27 7.16 12.71 -19.00
N VAL A 28 6.73 12.79 -17.72
CA VAL A 28 7.27 13.77 -16.79
C VAL A 28 8.65 13.36 -16.25
N PHE A 29 8.80 12.09 -15.89
CA PHE A 29 9.98 11.63 -15.16
C PHE A 29 10.83 10.62 -15.92
N GLY A 30 10.36 10.14 -17.06
CA GLY A 30 11.09 9.11 -17.81
C GLY A 30 11.09 7.75 -17.15
N VAL A 31 10.15 7.50 -16.21
CA VAL A 31 10.10 6.25 -15.48
C VAL A 31 8.99 5.37 -16.04
N LYS A 32 9.28 4.08 -16.21
CA LYS A 32 8.31 3.09 -16.68
C LYS A 32 8.00 2.12 -15.55
N ALA A 33 6.77 1.59 -15.57
CA ALA A 33 6.38 0.58 -14.61
C ALA A 33 7.22 -0.68 -14.79
N GLU A 34 7.76 -1.19 -13.69
CA GLU A 34 8.49 -2.45 -13.72
C GLU A 34 7.56 -3.64 -13.54
N LYS A 35 6.40 -3.41 -12.93
CA LYS A 35 5.47 -4.48 -12.64
C LYS A 35 4.06 -3.91 -12.65
N ILE A 36 3.15 -4.57 -13.35
CA ILE A 36 1.73 -4.24 -13.34
C ILE A 36 1.01 -5.51 -12.92
N GLU A 37 0.12 -5.40 -11.96
CA GLU A 37 -0.46 -6.57 -11.33
C GLU A 37 -1.91 -6.31 -10.94
N ASP A 38 -2.78 -7.30 -11.18
CA ASP A 38 -4.15 -7.27 -10.68
C ASP A 38 -4.21 -8.02 -9.37
N LEU A 39 -4.86 -7.44 -8.37
CA LEU A 39 -5.09 -8.07 -7.08
C LEU A 39 -6.60 -8.13 -6.86
N PRO A 40 -7.28 -9.14 -7.45
CA PRO A 40 -8.74 -9.20 -7.39
C PRO A 40 -9.30 -9.27 -5.97
N GLU A 41 -8.60 -9.93 -5.05
CA GLU A 41 -9.05 -10.04 -3.66
C GLU A 41 -9.12 -8.68 -2.99
N ARG A 42 -8.29 -7.75 -3.43
CA ARG A 42 -8.28 -6.38 -2.91
C ARG A 42 -9.04 -5.42 -3.82
N GLY A 43 -9.48 -5.89 -4.98
CA GLY A 43 -10.22 -5.09 -5.93
C GLY A 43 -9.41 -4.00 -6.59
N VAL A 44 -8.10 -4.19 -6.75
CA VAL A 44 -7.23 -3.16 -7.30
C VAL A 44 -6.29 -3.71 -8.37
N LYS A 45 -5.88 -2.78 -9.23
CA LYS A 45 -4.81 -2.98 -10.20
C LYS A 45 -3.71 -2.00 -9.84
N LEU A 46 -2.48 -2.46 -9.77
CA LEU A 46 -1.39 -1.58 -9.38
C LEU A 46 -0.21 -1.68 -10.32
N ALA A 47 0.58 -0.62 -10.34
CA ALA A 47 1.82 -0.56 -11.10
C ALA A 47 2.91 0.00 -10.21
N CYS A 48 4.10 -0.59 -10.26
CA CYS A 48 5.24 -0.20 -9.45
C CYS A 48 6.21 0.62 -10.27
N LEU A 49 6.53 1.81 -9.77
CA LEU A 49 7.54 2.69 -10.37
C LEU A 49 8.71 2.75 -9.40
N LYS A 50 9.88 2.30 -9.84
CA LYS A 50 11.06 2.24 -8.97
C LYS A 50 12.02 3.37 -9.25
N PHE A 51 12.56 3.91 -8.18
CA PHE A 51 13.58 4.95 -8.23
C PHE A 51 14.80 4.49 -7.43
N PRO A 52 16.01 4.87 -7.85
CA PRO A 52 17.21 4.43 -7.13
C PRO A 52 17.21 4.88 -5.67
N HIS A 53 17.53 3.95 -4.78
CA HIS A 53 17.72 4.23 -3.34
C HIS A 53 16.52 4.90 -2.67
N SER A 54 15.32 4.61 -3.16
CA SER A 54 14.09 5.26 -2.69
C SER A 54 12.97 4.25 -2.52
N PRO A 55 11.93 4.62 -1.79
CA PRO A 55 10.71 3.82 -1.79
C PRO A 55 10.13 3.72 -3.20
N THR A 56 9.44 2.63 -3.47
CA THR A 56 8.70 2.46 -4.70
C THR A 56 7.46 3.36 -4.67
N VAL A 57 7.09 3.91 -5.81
CA VAL A 57 5.81 4.58 -5.96
C VAL A 57 4.86 3.57 -6.62
N GLU A 58 3.72 3.33 -5.99
CA GLU A 58 2.69 2.46 -6.57
C GLU A 58 1.50 3.28 -7.01
N LEU A 59 1.16 3.17 -8.28
CA LEU A 59 -0.10 3.76 -8.76
C LEU A 59 -1.15 2.67 -8.65
N VAL A 60 -2.27 2.98 -8.01
CA VAL A 60 -3.30 2.00 -7.67
C VAL A 60 -4.63 2.47 -8.21
N SER A 61 -5.29 1.63 -9.03
CA SER A 61 -6.61 1.94 -9.53
C SER A 61 -7.60 0.85 -9.13
N PRO A 62 -8.90 1.17 -9.00
CA PRO A 62 -9.87 0.16 -8.61
C PRO A 62 -10.25 -0.73 -9.79
N LEU A 63 -10.47 -2.02 -9.51
CA LEU A 63 -11.01 -2.95 -10.48
C LEU A 63 -12.55 -2.91 -10.51
N ASN A 64 -13.15 -2.37 -9.44
CA ASN A 64 -14.62 -2.29 -9.35
C ASN A 64 -15.00 -1.18 -8.39
N ASP A 65 -16.29 -0.88 -8.31
CA ASP A 65 -16.79 0.23 -7.50
C ASP A 65 -16.83 -0.07 -6.01
N GLN A 66 -16.68 -1.32 -5.60
CA GLN A 66 -16.71 -1.71 -4.19
C GLN A 66 -15.34 -1.62 -3.52
N ALA A 67 -14.28 -1.45 -4.29
CA ALA A 67 -12.93 -1.39 -3.73
C ALA A 67 -12.75 -0.14 -2.87
N ALA A 68 -11.95 -0.27 -1.81
CA ALA A 68 -11.65 0.87 -0.92
C ALA A 68 -11.04 2.04 -1.68
N VAL A 69 -10.22 1.76 -2.70
CA VAL A 69 -9.61 2.80 -3.53
C VAL A 69 -10.68 3.55 -4.33
N ALA A 70 -11.73 2.84 -4.80
CA ALA A 70 -12.82 3.49 -5.52
C ALA A 70 -13.53 4.49 -4.62
N LYS A 71 -13.77 4.11 -3.37
CA LYS A 71 -14.40 5.00 -2.40
C LYS A 71 -13.52 6.21 -2.12
N PHE A 72 -12.24 5.99 -1.95
CA PHE A 72 -11.29 7.08 -1.74
C PHE A 72 -11.34 8.08 -2.90
N LEU A 73 -11.31 7.57 -4.14
CA LEU A 73 -11.35 8.42 -5.33
C LEU A 73 -12.65 9.23 -5.41
N ALA A 74 -13.78 8.60 -5.05
CA ALA A 74 -15.07 9.28 -5.07
C ALA A 74 -15.14 10.41 -4.04
N GLU A 75 -14.53 10.20 -2.89
CA GLU A 75 -14.60 11.16 -1.78
C GLU A 75 -13.51 12.22 -1.84
N ARG A 76 -12.32 11.88 -2.29
CA ARG A 76 -11.16 12.77 -2.23
C ARG A 76 -10.49 13.06 -3.57
N GLY A 77 -10.83 12.31 -4.62
CA GLY A 77 -10.15 12.43 -5.90
C GLY A 77 -8.81 11.71 -5.91
N GLU A 78 -8.05 11.94 -6.96
CA GLU A 78 -6.74 11.31 -7.10
C GLU A 78 -5.72 11.94 -6.15
N GLY A 79 -4.82 11.13 -5.62
CA GLY A 79 -3.77 11.61 -4.74
C GLY A 79 -3.16 10.51 -3.92
N ILE A 80 -2.29 10.88 -2.99
CA ILE A 80 -1.63 9.93 -2.11
C ILE A 80 -2.68 9.23 -1.26
N HIS A 81 -2.65 7.90 -1.30
CA HIS A 81 -3.63 7.05 -0.62
C HIS A 81 -3.06 6.46 0.66
N HIS A 82 -1.83 5.96 0.63
CA HIS A 82 -1.23 5.34 1.81
C HIS A 82 0.29 5.33 1.70
N PHE A 83 0.94 5.12 2.85
CA PHE A 83 2.35 4.79 2.94
C PHE A 83 2.45 3.36 3.45
N CYS A 84 3.46 2.63 3.01
CA CYS A 84 3.70 1.28 3.48
C CYS A 84 5.05 1.19 4.15
N PHE A 85 5.08 0.66 5.38
CA PHE A 85 6.32 0.42 6.11
C PHE A 85 6.61 -1.07 6.16
N ASN A 86 7.86 -1.44 5.85
CA ASN A 86 8.31 -2.82 6.09
C ASN A 86 8.57 -3.01 7.56
N VAL A 87 8.12 -4.14 8.10
CA VAL A 87 8.40 -4.53 9.47
C VAL A 87 9.08 -5.89 9.44
N GLU A 88 9.89 -6.15 10.45
CA GLU A 88 10.62 -7.40 10.55
C GLU A 88 9.68 -8.58 10.79
N ASN A 89 8.68 -8.39 11.65
CA ASN A 89 7.73 -9.43 12.02
C ASN A 89 6.35 -8.82 12.16
N ILE A 90 5.48 -9.09 11.20
CA ILE A 90 4.17 -8.43 11.16
C ILE A 90 3.22 -8.96 12.24
N GLU A 91 3.32 -10.25 12.59
CA GLU A 91 2.47 -10.79 13.64
C GLU A 91 2.78 -10.12 14.98
N SER A 92 4.07 -9.99 15.31
CA SER A 92 4.51 -9.28 16.52
C SER A 92 4.08 -7.83 16.51
N ALA A 93 4.29 -7.15 15.38
CA ALA A 93 3.94 -5.73 15.26
C ALA A 93 2.45 -5.54 15.45
N PHE A 94 1.65 -6.41 14.85
CA PHE A 94 0.20 -6.34 14.97
C PHE A 94 -0.24 -6.48 16.42
N GLU A 95 0.26 -7.51 17.12
CA GLU A 95 -0.12 -7.76 18.51
C GLU A 95 0.33 -6.64 19.43
N GLU A 96 1.55 -6.16 19.25
CA GLU A 96 2.11 -5.08 20.05
C GLU A 96 1.29 -3.80 19.91
N LEU A 97 0.98 -3.43 18.67
CA LEU A 97 0.21 -2.21 18.42
C LEU A 97 -1.21 -2.33 18.89
N LYS A 98 -1.80 -3.52 18.74
CA LYS A 98 -3.16 -3.77 19.20
C LYS A 98 -3.26 -3.58 20.72
N LYS A 99 -2.25 -4.05 21.45
CA LYS A 99 -2.19 -3.87 22.90
C LYS A 99 -2.10 -2.40 23.29
N LYS A 100 -1.51 -1.58 22.44
CA LYS A 100 -1.39 -0.14 22.68
C LYS A 100 -2.65 0.64 22.29
N GLY A 101 -3.68 -0.05 21.80
CA GLY A 101 -4.94 0.58 21.43
C GLY A 101 -5.03 1.00 19.96
N VAL A 102 -4.05 0.62 19.15
CA VAL A 102 -4.08 0.94 17.72
C VAL A 102 -5.16 0.09 17.05
N GLN A 103 -5.98 0.74 16.24
CA GLN A 103 -7.03 0.08 15.50
C GLN A 103 -6.55 -0.28 14.10
N PHE A 104 -6.94 -1.46 13.64
CA PHE A 104 -6.59 -1.94 12.30
C PHE A 104 -7.84 -2.05 11.45
N VAL A 105 -7.66 -1.96 10.13
CA VAL A 105 -8.77 -2.12 9.19
C VAL A 105 -9.20 -3.59 9.15
N GLN A 106 -8.24 -4.51 9.19
CA GLN A 106 -8.50 -5.93 9.16
C GLN A 106 -8.30 -6.56 10.54
N ASP A 107 -8.91 -7.73 10.75
CA ASP A 107 -8.81 -8.43 12.03
C ASP A 107 -7.44 -9.05 12.28
N LYS A 108 -6.69 -9.31 11.21
CA LYS A 108 -5.38 -9.94 11.31
C LYS A 108 -4.61 -9.68 10.01
N PRO A 109 -3.28 -9.84 10.04
CA PRO A 109 -2.50 -9.76 8.80
C PRO A 109 -2.96 -10.78 7.77
N TYR A 110 -2.85 -10.43 6.50
CA TYR A 110 -3.31 -11.27 5.40
C TYR A 110 -2.34 -11.13 4.22
N GLN A 111 -2.56 -11.93 3.18
CA GLN A 111 -1.65 -11.99 2.05
C GLN A 111 -1.78 -10.76 1.15
N GLY A 112 -0.65 -10.12 0.88
CA GLY A 112 -0.56 -9.00 -0.04
C GLY A 112 0.14 -9.37 -1.32
N ALA A 113 0.59 -8.37 -2.05
CA ALA A 113 1.27 -8.57 -3.32
C ALA A 113 2.58 -9.32 -3.14
N GLY A 114 2.91 -10.17 -4.12
CA GLY A 114 4.19 -10.87 -4.13
C GLY A 114 4.39 -11.86 -3.00
N GLY A 115 3.33 -12.35 -2.40
CA GLY A 115 3.42 -13.31 -1.30
C GLY A 115 3.75 -12.69 0.04
N SER A 116 3.75 -11.37 0.14
CA SER A 116 3.99 -10.67 1.41
C SER A 116 2.81 -10.85 2.36
N ARG A 117 3.01 -10.43 3.60
CA ARG A 117 1.95 -10.35 4.60
C ARG A 117 1.72 -8.89 4.91
N ILE A 118 0.48 -8.47 4.95
CA ILE A 118 0.15 -7.04 5.15
C ILE A 118 -1.01 -6.88 6.12
N VAL A 119 -1.12 -5.66 6.67
CA VAL A 119 -2.28 -5.23 7.43
C VAL A 119 -2.28 -3.69 7.39
N PHE A 120 -3.47 -3.10 7.40
CA PHE A 120 -3.59 -1.63 7.39
C PHE A 120 -3.99 -1.12 8.76
N ILE A 121 -3.27 -0.11 9.24
CA ILE A 121 -3.65 0.62 10.45
C ILE A 121 -4.78 1.58 10.07
N HIS A 122 -5.86 1.55 10.83
CA HIS A 122 -7.00 2.42 10.56
C HIS A 122 -6.55 3.88 10.66
N PRO A 123 -6.93 4.73 9.70
CA PRO A 123 -6.52 6.14 9.74
C PRO A 123 -6.84 6.86 11.05
N ARG A 124 -7.91 6.44 11.72
CA ARG A 124 -8.30 7.04 13.00
C ARG A 124 -7.19 7.00 14.04
N SER A 125 -6.37 5.96 14.00
CA SER A 125 -5.28 5.80 14.96
C SER A 125 -4.12 6.75 14.72
N LEU A 126 -4.02 7.32 13.51
CA LEU A 126 -2.89 8.17 13.13
C LEU A 126 -3.34 9.53 12.58
N GLY A 127 -4.52 9.99 13.02
CA GLY A 127 -4.97 11.33 12.66
C GLY A 127 -5.34 11.52 11.21
N GLY A 128 -5.75 10.44 10.54
CA GLY A 128 -6.23 10.52 9.16
C GLY A 128 -5.29 9.95 8.11
N VAL A 129 -4.16 9.37 8.53
CA VAL A 129 -3.17 8.80 7.60
C VAL A 129 -3.34 7.29 7.56
N LEU A 130 -3.52 6.74 6.36
CA LEU A 130 -3.61 5.29 6.18
C LEU A 130 -2.21 4.72 6.03
N ILE A 131 -1.85 3.82 6.93
CA ILE A 131 -0.53 3.18 6.91
C ILE A 131 -0.69 1.68 6.73
N GLU A 132 0.04 1.14 5.77
CA GLU A 132 0.14 -0.31 5.55
C GLU A 132 1.40 -0.81 6.22
N LEU A 133 1.31 -1.93 6.93
CA LEU A 133 2.48 -2.65 7.42
C LEU A 133 2.68 -3.87 6.56
N LYS A 134 3.92 -4.19 6.25
CA LYS A 134 4.25 -5.26 5.32
C LYS A 134 5.46 -6.03 5.81
N GLU A 135 5.36 -7.33 5.77
CA GLU A 135 6.51 -8.20 5.99
C GLU A 135 6.74 -8.97 4.70
N ASP A 136 7.92 -8.82 4.12
CA ASP A 136 8.31 -9.59 2.95
C ASP A 136 8.60 -11.02 3.36
N ARG A 137 8.15 -11.98 2.56
CA ARG A 137 8.45 -13.38 2.85
C ARG A 137 9.74 -13.79 2.16
N PRO A 138 10.61 -14.54 2.84
CA PRO A 138 11.84 -15.04 2.21
C PRO A 138 11.47 -15.92 1.02
N LYS A 139 12.22 -15.79 -0.04
CA LYS A 139 12.07 -16.68 -1.19
C LYS A 139 12.76 -18.01 -0.85
N LYS A 140 12.10 -19.07 -1.22
CA LYS A 140 12.65 -20.41 -1.00
C LYS A 140 13.23 -20.97 -2.28
#